data_44e0b225c99a4979588ac04998acb46c
#
_entry.id   44e0b225c99a4979588ac04998acb46c
#
_cell.length_a   1.000
_cell.length_b   1.000
_cell.length_c   1.000
_cell.angle_alpha   90.00
_cell.angle_beta   90.00
_cell.angle_gamma   90.00
#
_symmetry.space_group_name_H-M   'P 1'
#
loop_
_entity.id
_entity.type
_entity.pdbx_description
1 polymer ?
#
loop_
_entity_poly.entity_id
_entity_poly.type
_entity_poly.pdbx_seq_one_letter_code
_entity_poly.pdbx_strand_id
1 'polypeptide(L)'
;MIEYGGFMDNRDYIVDVDHLWIRFNLASQKVDNLKEYAIKMLKHELMFQEFFALQDVSLKVKKGEAWGLIGTNGSGKSTLLKAISGILKPYRGTITKHGSIAPLIELGAGFDGNLTARENIFLNGMVLGHSRKFMEEHFEEIVEFANIRKFLDSPIKNFSSGMKARLGFSVATVVNPDILVVDEVLEVGDYNFRRRCNERMRQMLAGGTTLLFVSHNIQTVKGLCDHAIWLDKGVVRMSGESGPVCDAYLEEQEATAHANKEKKRKKMREEGKQYDYLVVGAGLFGAVFAHEMAQAGKRCLVIDKRDHIGGNVYTENVDGIQVHRYGAHIFHTSDKEVWDYVNKLTEFNNYINSPVAVYKDELYNLPFNMNTFSQLWGLRRPQEVKEKIASQIAGLNITEPKNLEEQALSLVGPDVYEKLIRGYTQKQWGRDCRELPAFIIKRLPLRFTYDNNYFNDRYQGIPIGGYTQMVEKLLEDVDVM
;
A
#
# COMPACT_ATOMS: atom_id res chain seq x y z
N MET A 1 24.55 46.40 32.54
CA MET A 1 24.96 45.17 31.85
C MET A 1 23.93 44.93 30.77
N ILE A 2 24.27 45.25 29.54
CA ILE A 2 23.39 45.07 28.38
C ILE A 2 23.72 43.68 27.83
N GLU A 3 22.81 42.74 27.95
CA GLU A 3 22.94 41.42 27.30
C GLU A 3 22.86 41.62 25.77
N TYR A 4 24.00 41.33 25.13
CA TYR A 4 24.06 41.16 23.70
C TYR A 4 23.23 39.89 23.32
N GLY A 5 22.03 40.08 22.81
CA GLY A 5 21.34 39.04 22.07
C GLY A 5 22.18 38.66 20.85
N GLY A 6 22.72 37.45 20.87
CA GLY A 6 23.47 36.90 19.76
C GLY A 6 22.62 36.88 18.51
N PHE A 7 23.04 37.60 17.49
CA PHE A 7 22.58 37.40 16.11
C PHE A 7 22.97 35.98 15.73
N MET A 8 22.01 35.06 15.76
CA MET A 8 22.20 33.73 15.14
C MET A 8 22.47 33.97 13.65
N ASP A 9 23.60 33.50 13.19
CA ASP A 9 24.03 33.61 11.79
C ASP A 9 23.02 32.79 10.95
N ASN A 10 22.36 33.41 9.98
CA ASN A 10 21.35 32.82 9.11
C ASN A 10 21.89 31.69 8.22
N ARG A 11 23.15 31.28 8.41
CA ARG A 11 23.87 30.21 7.70
C ARG A 11 23.67 28.81 8.28
N ASP A 12 23.05 28.69 9.46
CA ASP A 12 22.85 27.39 10.13
C ASP A 12 21.69 26.58 9.53
N TYR A 13 20.78 27.24 8.78
CA TYR A 13 19.61 26.57 8.18
C TYR A 13 19.81 26.38 6.68
N ILE A 14 19.65 25.13 6.24
CA ILE A 14 19.72 24.77 4.81
C ILE A 14 18.42 25.10 4.08
N VAL A 15 17.29 25.06 4.80
CA VAL A 15 15.96 25.54 4.34
C VAL A 15 15.39 26.43 5.42
N ASP A 16 15.04 27.66 5.05
CA ASP A 16 14.34 28.63 5.90
C ASP A 16 13.09 29.13 5.17
N VAL A 17 11.93 28.75 5.67
CA VAL A 17 10.61 29.18 5.21
C VAL A 17 10.06 30.13 6.25
N ASP A 18 9.80 31.39 5.85
CA ASP A 18 9.36 32.44 6.74
C ASP A 18 8.04 33.04 6.30
N HIS A 19 7.00 32.88 7.14
CA HIS A 19 5.64 33.40 6.93
C HIS A 19 5.08 33.13 5.52
N LEU A 20 5.18 31.88 5.04
CA LEU A 20 4.82 31.48 3.69
C LEU A 20 3.32 31.42 3.47
N TRP A 21 2.86 32.07 2.41
CA TRP A 21 1.50 31.99 1.87
C TRP A 21 1.52 31.54 0.42
N ILE A 22 0.71 30.53 0.09
CA ILE A 22 0.50 30.09 -1.31
C ILE A 22 -0.98 30.21 -1.64
N ARG A 23 -1.26 30.94 -2.72
CA ARG A 23 -2.61 31.19 -3.22
C ARG A 23 -2.80 30.59 -4.60
N PHE A 24 -3.95 29.96 -4.81
CA PHE A 24 -4.45 29.55 -6.12
C PHE A 24 -5.72 30.32 -6.46
N ASN A 25 -5.85 30.69 -7.71
CA ASN A 25 -7.08 31.25 -8.26
C ASN A 25 -7.88 30.10 -8.90
N LEU A 26 -8.96 29.68 -8.28
CA LEU A 26 -9.87 28.69 -8.83
C LEU A 26 -10.92 29.42 -9.68
N ALA A 27 -10.97 29.11 -10.99
CA ALA A 27 -12.07 29.57 -11.81
C ALA A 27 -13.36 28.88 -11.36
N SER A 28 -14.36 29.64 -10.95
CA SER A 28 -15.65 29.13 -10.47
C SER A 28 -16.48 28.43 -11.57
N GLN A 29 -16.08 28.55 -12.83
CA GLN A 29 -16.71 27.88 -13.98
C GLN A 29 -15.62 27.29 -14.89
N LYS A 30 -15.82 26.04 -15.32
CA LYS A 30 -15.02 25.44 -16.39
C LYS A 30 -15.28 26.24 -17.68
N VAL A 31 -14.22 26.77 -18.27
CA VAL A 31 -14.26 27.45 -19.56
C VAL A 31 -13.47 26.58 -20.53
N ASP A 32 -14.17 25.92 -21.44
CA ASP A 32 -13.57 24.91 -22.33
C ASP A 32 -12.97 25.54 -23.62
N ASN A 33 -13.14 26.87 -23.84
CA ASN A 33 -12.72 27.54 -25.06
C ASN A 33 -12.08 28.91 -24.81
N LEU A 34 -10.95 29.20 -25.47
CA LEU A 34 -10.27 30.50 -25.45
C LEU A 34 -11.19 31.65 -25.85
N LYS A 35 -12.14 31.45 -26.78
CA LYS A 35 -13.17 32.43 -27.16
C LYS A 35 -14.12 32.76 -26.02
N GLU A 36 -14.61 31.76 -25.33
CA GLU A 36 -15.51 31.90 -24.19
C GLU A 36 -14.80 32.56 -23.00
N TYR A 37 -13.52 32.23 -22.78
CA TYR A 37 -12.68 32.88 -21.79
C TYR A 37 -12.53 34.41 -22.09
N ALA A 38 -12.24 34.77 -23.34
CA ALA A 38 -12.10 36.16 -23.72
C ALA A 38 -13.43 36.96 -23.61
N ILE A 39 -14.56 36.37 -23.95
CA ILE A 39 -15.89 36.98 -23.84
C ILE A 39 -16.27 37.18 -22.36
N LYS A 40 -16.06 36.16 -21.50
CA LYS A 40 -16.34 36.29 -20.07
C LYS A 40 -15.39 37.26 -19.37
N MET A 41 -14.13 37.34 -19.82
CA MET A 41 -13.18 38.33 -19.34
C MET A 41 -13.60 39.76 -19.66
N LEU A 42 -14.04 40.04 -20.90
CA LEU A 42 -14.56 41.32 -21.33
C LEU A 42 -15.86 41.73 -20.63
N LYS A 43 -16.69 40.77 -20.24
CA LYS A 43 -17.95 40.99 -19.53
C LYS A 43 -17.80 41.04 -18.00
N HIS A 44 -16.59 40.94 -17.46
CA HIS A 44 -16.31 40.85 -16.00
C HIS A 44 -17.09 39.71 -15.28
N GLU A 45 -17.45 38.66 -16.04
CA GLU A 45 -18.19 37.49 -15.53
C GLU A 45 -17.29 36.34 -15.03
N LEU A 46 -15.95 36.50 -15.17
CA LEU A 46 -15.01 35.53 -14.61
C LEU A 46 -14.89 35.74 -13.11
N MET A 47 -15.64 34.98 -12.34
CA MET A 47 -15.46 34.93 -10.89
C MET A 47 -14.36 33.95 -10.56
N PHE A 48 -13.26 34.44 -10.01
CA PHE A 48 -12.19 33.64 -9.43
C PHE A 48 -12.41 33.57 -7.93
N GLN A 49 -12.44 32.37 -7.40
CA GLN A 49 -12.41 32.15 -5.96
C GLN A 49 -10.94 31.97 -5.55
N GLU A 50 -10.46 32.85 -4.67
CA GLU A 50 -9.14 32.71 -4.09
C GLU A 50 -9.13 31.55 -3.09
N PHE A 51 -8.19 30.65 -3.27
CA PHE A 51 -7.98 29.53 -2.36
C PHE A 51 -6.55 29.59 -1.82
N PHE A 52 -6.41 29.72 -0.51
CA PHE A 52 -5.11 29.68 0.15
C PHE A 52 -4.77 28.27 0.53
N ALA A 53 -3.81 27.67 -0.17
CA ALA A 53 -3.35 26.32 0.09
C ALA A 53 -2.33 26.28 1.25
N LEU A 54 -1.62 27.38 1.49
CA LEU A 54 -0.76 27.57 2.66
C LEU A 54 -1.02 28.97 3.22
N GLN A 55 -1.04 29.07 4.55
CA GLN A 55 -1.31 30.30 5.28
C GLN A 55 -0.35 30.40 6.47
N ASP A 56 0.56 31.36 6.39
CA ASP A 56 1.49 31.72 7.47
C ASP A 56 2.36 30.53 7.94
N VAL A 57 2.89 29.75 7.02
CA VAL A 57 3.73 28.58 7.32
C VAL A 57 5.17 29.00 7.51
N SER A 58 5.76 28.67 8.65
CA SER A 58 7.19 28.87 8.91
C SER A 58 7.85 27.54 9.28
N LEU A 59 9.04 27.27 8.72
CA LEU A 59 9.79 26.04 8.91
C LEU A 59 11.29 26.33 8.77
N LYS A 60 12.09 25.92 9.74
CA LYS A 60 13.55 26.02 9.70
C LYS A 60 14.18 24.64 9.81
N VAL A 61 14.94 24.25 8.79
CA VAL A 61 15.59 22.93 8.69
C VAL A 61 17.09 23.10 8.69
N LYS A 62 17.80 22.43 9.59
CA LYS A 62 19.25 22.41 9.61
C LYS A 62 19.82 21.39 8.65
N LYS A 63 21.06 21.57 8.26
CA LYS A 63 21.76 20.63 7.38
C LYS A 63 21.86 19.25 8.04
N GLY A 64 21.50 18.20 7.29
CA GLY A 64 21.53 16.81 7.74
C GLY A 64 20.31 16.35 8.53
N GLU A 65 19.34 17.24 8.84
CA GLU A 65 18.10 16.84 9.51
C GLU A 65 17.13 16.16 8.54
N ALA A 66 16.35 15.20 9.05
CA ALA A 66 15.24 14.59 8.34
C ALA A 66 13.91 15.10 8.92
N TRP A 67 13.11 15.74 8.07
CA TRP A 67 11.81 16.31 8.43
C TRP A 67 10.66 15.62 7.72
N GLY A 68 9.70 15.11 8.50
CA GLY A 68 8.45 14.53 8.01
C GLY A 68 7.33 15.57 7.93
N LEU A 69 6.61 15.61 6.81
CA LEU A 69 5.41 16.43 6.65
C LEU A 69 4.18 15.53 6.75
N ILE A 70 3.36 15.74 7.77
CA ILE A 70 2.16 14.94 8.05
C ILE A 70 0.88 15.80 8.01
N GLY A 71 -0.26 15.15 7.84
CA GLY A 71 -1.57 15.79 7.76
C GLY A 71 -2.50 15.09 6.77
N THR A 72 -3.78 15.43 6.81
CA THR A 72 -4.81 14.87 5.93
C THR A 72 -4.59 15.24 4.46
N ASN A 73 -5.31 14.57 3.54
CA ASN A 73 -5.30 14.95 2.12
C ASN A 73 -5.82 16.38 1.96
N GLY A 74 -5.13 17.16 1.12
CA GLY A 74 -5.46 18.57 0.94
C GLY A 74 -4.95 19.52 2.04
N SER A 75 -4.19 19.05 3.04
CA SER A 75 -3.65 19.91 4.11
C SER A 75 -2.55 20.85 3.68
N GLY A 76 -1.98 20.70 2.45
CA GLY A 76 -0.94 21.60 1.91
C GLY A 76 0.47 21.00 1.83
N LYS A 77 0.68 19.72 2.24
CA LYS A 77 2.01 19.06 2.26
C LYS A 77 2.76 19.15 0.93
N SER A 78 2.17 18.62 -0.14
CA SER A 78 2.79 18.65 -1.48
C SER A 78 2.93 20.07 -2.02
N THR A 79 2.05 20.99 -1.61
CA THR A 79 2.16 22.42 -1.94
C THR A 79 3.39 23.06 -1.29
N LEU A 80 3.65 22.72 0.00
CA LEU A 80 4.84 23.19 0.71
C LEU A 80 6.12 22.64 0.08
N LEU A 81 6.16 21.34 -0.25
CA LEU A 81 7.31 20.75 -0.95
C LEU A 81 7.55 21.38 -2.31
N LYS A 82 6.49 21.62 -3.12
CA LYS A 82 6.60 22.31 -4.42
C LYS A 82 7.11 23.74 -4.28
N ALA A 83 6.71 24.45 -3.23
CA ALA A 83 7.20 25.80 -2.95
C ALA A 83 8.68 25.79 -2.55
N ILE A 84 9.10 24.90 -1.64
CA ILE A 84 10.52 24.74 -1.24
C ILE A 84 11.37 24.32 -2.45
N SER A 85 10.87 23.43 -3.31
CA SER A 85 11.55 23.03 -4.55
C SER A 85 11.66 24.15 -5.59
N GLY A 86 10.94 25.26 -5.42
CA GLY A 86 10.94 26.40 -6.34
C GLY A 86 9.99 26.23 -7.54
N ILE A 87 9.13 25.22 -7.52
CA ILE A 87 8.09 24.95 -8.54
C ILE A 87 6.94 25.97 -8.39
N LEU A 88 6.59 26.32 -7.14
CA LEU A 88 5.55 27.29 -6.82
C LEU A 88 6.19 28.55 -6.23
N LYS A 89 5.72 29.73 -6.69
CA LYS A 89 6.16 31.01 -6.13
C LYS A 89 5.30 31.41 -4.93
N PRO A 90 5.90 31.89 -3.83
CA PRO A 90 5.17 32.47 -2.71
C PRO A 90 4.24 33.62 -3.12
N TYR A 91 3.04 33.66 -2.57
CA TYR A 91 2.20 34.86 -2.62
C TYR A 91 2.67 35.90 -1.60
N ARG A 92 3.05 35.43 -0.39
CA ARG A 92 3.70 36.21 0.67
C ARG A 92 4.72 35.33 1.39
N GLY A 93 5.64 35.96 2.11
CA GLY A 93 6.71 35.31 2.84
C GLY A 93 7.89 34.99 1.94
N THR A 94 8.91 34.37 2.50
CA THR A 94 10.15 34.05 1.81
C THR A 94 10.56 32.60 2.01
N ILE A 95 11.28 32.06 1.04
CA ILE A 95 11.93 30.75 1.13
C ILE A 95 13.39 30.94 0.77
N THR A 96 14.27 30.69 1.73
CA THR A 96 15.72 30.68 1.51
C THR A 96 16.20 29.23 1.57
N LYS A 97 17.04 28.84 0.62
CA LYS A 97 17.63 27.51 0.58
C LYS A 97 19.07 27.57 0.15
N HIS A 98 19.90 26.71 0.73
CA HIS A 98 21.34 26.64 0.47
C HIS A 98 21.71 25.24 -0.02
N GLY A 99 22.46 25.15 -1.12
CA GLY A 99 22.90 23.88 -1.70
C GLY A 99 22.00 23.36 -2.84
N SER A 100 22.35 22.17 -3.30
CA SER A 100 21.63 21.44 -4.37
C SER A 100 20.37 20.77 -3.83
N ILE A 101 19.28 20.80 -4.64
CA ILE A 101 17.99 20.18 -4.28
C ILE A 101 17.60 19.15 -5.33
N ALA A 102 17.26 17.94 -4.88
CA ALA A 102 16.69 16.89 -5.73
C ALA A 102 15.23 16.64 -5.34
N PRO A 103 14.25 17.17 -6.11
CA PRO A 103 12.83 16.98 -5.84
C PRO A 103 12.36 15.67 -6.48
N LEU A 104 11.99 14.67 -5.64
CA LEU A 104 11.32 13.43 -6.03
C LEU A 104 9.78 13.58 -5.87
N ILE A 105 9.23 14.73 -6.19
CA ILE A 105 7.79 15.03 -6.03
C ILE A 105 6.98 14.41 -7.18
N GLU A 106 7.56 14.36 -8.37
CA GLU A 106 6.95 13.77 -9.57
C GLU A 106 8.02 12.93 -10.26
N LEU A 107 8.15 11.65 -9.90
CA LEU A 107 9.13 10.74 -10.50
C LEU A 107 8.87 10.59 -12.00
N GLY A 108 9.85 11.04 -12.80
CA GLY A 108 9.73 11.06 -14.26
C GLY A 108 9.22 12.40 -14.84
N ALA A 109 9.01 13.41 -13.99
CA ALA A 109 8.86 14.79 -14.50
C ALA A 109 10.13 15.17 -15.29
N GLY A 110 9.94 15.63 -16.52
CA GLY A 110 11.05 15.95 -17.43
C GLY A 110 11.46 14.79 -18.35
N PHE A 111 10.83 13.61 -18.26
CA PHE A 111 11.00 12.56 -19.26
C PHE A 111 10.24 12.88 -20.55
N ASP A 112 10.91 12.75 -21.69
CA ASP A 112 10.24 12.74 -22.99
C ASP A 112 9.83 11.30 -23.34
N GLY A 113 8.52 11.09 -23.45
CA GLY A 113 7.95 9.76 -23.73
C GLY A 113 8.40 9.16 -25.08
N ASN A 114 8.85 9.99 -26.03
CA ASN A 114 9.29 9.52 -27.34
C ASN A 114 10.77 9.14 -27.38
N LEU A 115 11.55 9.62 -26.42
CA LEU A 115 12.95 9.28 -26.24
C LEU A 115 13.09 7.94 -25.54
N THR A 116 14.18 7.24 -25.82
CA THR A 116 14.57 5.98 -25.17
C THR A 116 14.92 6.21 -23.70
N ALA A 117 14.97 5.12 -22.91
CA ALA A 117 15.42 5.21 -21.53
C ALA A 117 16.85 5.75 -21.43
N ARG A 118 17.73 5.34 -22.33
CA ARG A 118 19.10 5.84 -22.43
C ARG A 118 19.14 7.35 -22.59
N GLU A 119 18.42 7.88 -23.57
CA GLU A 119 18.36 9.32 -23.85
C GLU A 119 17.76 10.09 -22.69
N ASN A 120 16.72 9.55 -22.03
CA ASN A 120 16.10 10.15 -20.88
C ASN A 120 16.99 10.19 -19.62
N ILE A 121 17.89 9.21 -19.44
CA ILE A 121 18.91 9.27 -18.37
C ILE A 121 19.77 10.51 -18.52
N PHE A 122 20.27 10.78 -19.73
CA PHE A 122 21.08 11.96 -19.98
C PHE A 122 20.27 13.25 -19.92
N LEU A 123 19.08 13.27 -20.53
CA LEU A 123 18.19 14.43 -20.52
C LEU A 123 17.85 14.85 -19.09
N ASN A 124 17.39 13.90 -18.27
CA ASN A 124 16.96 14.18 -16.91
C ASN A 124 18.15 14.53 -16.00
N GLY A 125 19.29 13.85 -16.15
CA GLY A 125 20.52 14.22 -15.45
C GLY A 125 20.97 15.65 -15.73
N MET A 126 20.89 16.09 -17.00
CA MET A 126 21.22 17.48 -17.38
C MET A 126 20.21 18.49 -16.83
N VAL A 127 18.92 18.14 -16.80
CA VAL A 127 17.87 18.98 -16.18
C VAL A 127 18.12 19.14 -14.67
N LEU A 128 18.63 18.09 -14.01
CA LEU A 128 19.06 18.15 -12.60
C LEU A 128 20.39 18.88 -12.38
N GLY A 129 21.03 19.40 -13.45
CA GLY A 129 22.25 20.20 -13.39
C GLY A 129 23.55 19.41 -13.51
N HIS A 130 23.51 18.12 -13.86
CA HIS A 130 24.71 17.30 -14.02
C HIS A 130 25.32 17.44 -15.42
N SER A 131 26.64 17.40 -15.50
CA SER A 131 27.34 17.41 -16.80
C SER A 131 27.14 16.07 -17.53
N ARG A 132 27.21 16.11 -18.87
CA ARG A 132 27.14 14.90 -19.70
C ARG A 132 28.20 13.87 -19.29
N LYS A 133 29.43 14.33 -19.03
CA LYS A 133 30.55 13.48 -18.62
C LYS A 133 30.23 12.75 -17.31
N PHE A 134 29.68 13.47 -16.33
CA PHE A 134 29.24 12.88 -15.06
C PHE A 134 28.20 11.78 -15.28
N MET A 135 27.20 12.05 -16.13
CA MET A 135 26.16 11.05 -16.46
C MET A 135 26.73 9.82 -17.19
N GLU A 136 27.75 9.98 -18.02
CA GLU A 136 28.46 8.88 -18.66
C GLU A 136 29.20 8.02 -17.63
N GLU A 137 29.86 8.64 -16.65
CA GLU A 137 30.59 7.93 -15.58
C GLU A 137 29.66 7.12 -14.66
N HIS A 138 28.42 7.59 -14.42
CA HIS A 138 27.45 6.96 -13.53
C HIS A 138 26.34 6.18 -14.26
N PHE A 139 26.42 6.09 -15.58
CA PHE A 139 25.36 5.49 -16.40
C PHE A 139 25.05 4.05 -15.98
N GLU A 140 26.08 3.22 -15.77
CA GLU A 140 25.92 1.83 -15.41
C GLU A 140 25.29 1.66 -14.02
N GLU A 141 25.65 2.50 -13.05
CA GLU A 141 25.05 2.51 -11.71
C GLU A 141 23.53 2.79 -11.81
N ILE A 142 23.14 3.80 -12.59
CA ILE A 142 21.73 4.17 -12.80
C ILE A 142 20.95 3.00 -13.42
N VAL A 143 21.51 2.38 -14.46
CA VAL A 143 20.89 1.26 -15.19
C VAL A 143 20.68 0.05 -14.30
N GLU A 144 21.69 -0.27 -13.49
CA GLU A 144 21.65 -1.41 -12.57
C GLU A 144 20.65 -1.17 -11.43
N PHE A 145 20.69 0.02 -10.82
CA PHE A 145 19.75 0.37 -9.76
C PHE A 145 18.30 0.37 -10.25
N ALA A 146 18.02 0.93 -11.44
CA ALA A 146 16.70 0.93 -12.05
C ALA A 146 16.24 -0.47 -12.53
N ASN A 147 17.20 -1.40 -12.74
CA ASN A 147 16.99 -2.73 -13.32
C ASN A 147 16.26 -2.66 -14.68
N ILE A 148 16.77 -1.82 -15.59
CA ILE A 148 16.15 -1.57 -16.90
C ILE A 148 17.05 -1.95 -18.10
N ARG A 149 18.15 -2.66 -17.88
CA ARG A 149 19.14 -2.98 -18.92
C ARG A 149 18.54 -3.51 -20.23
N LYS A 150 17.51 -4.36 -20.12
CA LYS A 150 16.82 -4.95 -21.28
C LYS A 150 15.94 -3.96 -22.06
N PHE A 151 15.69 -2.78 -21.50
CA PHE A 151 14.74 -1.80 -22.03
C PHE A 151 15.40 -0.44 -22.36
N LEU A 152 16.76 -0.38 -22.35
CA LEU A 152 17.50 0.87 -22.52
C LEU A 152 17.18 1.61 -23.81
N ASP A 153 17.00 0.87 -24.90
CA ASP A 153 16.74 1.43 -26.23
C ASP A 153 15.24 1.47 -26.57
N SER A 154 14.38 1.22 -25.58
CA SER A 154 12.92 1.34 -25.72
C SER A 154 12.44 2.73 -25.33
N PRO A 155 11.50 3.35 -26.08
CA PRO A 155 10.88 4.61 -25.71
C PRO A 155 10.15 4.53 -24.36
N ILE A 156 10.28 5.58 -23.53
CA ILE A 156 9.69 5.60 -22.16
C ILE A 156 8.16 5.55 -22.17
N LYS A 157 7.49 5.96 -23.23
CA LYS A 157 6.03 5.80 -23.36
C LYS A 157 5.57 4.34 -23.19
N ASN A 158 6.44 3.37 -23.49
CA ASN A 158 6.18 1.93 -23.37
C ASN A 158 6.46 1.40 -21.94
N PHE A 159 7.00 2.22 -21.04
CA PHE A 159 7.30 1.84 -19.67
C PHE A 159 6.05 1.87 -18.80
N SER A 160 5.93 0.89 -17.91
CA SER A 160 4.94 0.97 -16.82
C SER A 160 5.26 2.14 -15.88
N SER A 161 4.26 2.57 -15.09
CA SER A 161 4.46 3.62 -14.06
C SER A 161 5.60 3.25 -13.10
N GLY A 162 5.68 1.98 -12.69
CA GLY A 162 6.75 1.47 -11.83
C GLY A 162 8.14 1.52 -12.48
N MET A 163 8.26 1.25 -13.78
CA MET A 163 9.53 1.38 -14.50
C MET A 163 9.97 2.83 -14.61
N LYS A 164 9.04 3.75 -14.88
CA LYS A 164 9.32 5.20 -14.92
C LYS A 164 9.78 5.72 -13.56
N ALA A 165 9.09 5.30 -12.49
CA ALA A 165 9.45 5.68 -11.14
C ALA A 165 10.85 5.16 -10.75
N ARG A 166 11.15 3.89 -11.08
CA ARG A 166 12.49 3.30 -10.84
C ARG A 166 13.58 4.09 -11.54
N LEU A 167 13.38 4.41 -12.82
CA LEU A 167 14.36 5.20 -13.58
C LEU A 167 14.53 6.60 -13.02
N GLY A 168 13.42 7.32 -12.72
CA GLY A 168 13.46 8.67 -12.16
C GLY A 168 14.17 8.73 -10.81
N PHE A 169 13.86 7.79 -9.92
CA PHE A 169 14.55 7.68 -8.64
C PHE A 169 16.05 7.41 -8.81
N SER A 170 16.42 6.49 -9.69
CA SER A 170 17.83 6.13 -9.92
C SER A 170 18.65 7.32 -10.45
N VAL A 171 18.10 8.10 -11.38
CA VAL A 171 18.76 9.31 -11.91
C VAL A 171 18.90 10.39 -10.83
N ALA A 172 17.83 10.61 -10.05
CA ALA A 172 17.82 11.69 -9.06
C ALA A 172 18.67 11.39 -7.80
N THR A 173 18.97 10.10 -7.54
CA THR A 173 19.74 9.67 -6.36
C THR A 173 21.13 9.15 -6.67
N VAL A 174 21.59 9.27 -7.91
CA VAL A 174 22.96 8.92 -8.31
C VAL A 174 24.00 9.83 -7.64
N VAL A 175 23.63 11.04 -7.30
CA VAL A 175 24.41 11.99 -6.50
C VAL A 175 23.75 12.18 -5.15
N ASN A 176 24.54 12.45 -4.12
CA ASN A 176 24.01 12.89 -2.83
C ASN A 176 23.70 14.40 -2.90
N PRO A 177 22.44 14.83 -3.05
CA PRO A 177 22.08 16.24 -3.00
C PRO A 177 22.23 16.77 -1.57
N ASP A 178 22.36 18.09 -1.42
CA ASP A 178 22.32 18.70 -0.08
C ASP A 178 20.91 18.59 0.53
N ILE A 179 19.85 18.69 -0.31
CA ILE A 179 18.44 18.58 0.07
C ILE A 179 17.74 17.56 -0.83
N LEU A 180 17.20 16.52 -0.23
CA LEU A 180 16.35 15.52 -0.87
C LEU A 180 14.89 15.78 -0.49
N VAL A 181 14.02 16.00 -1.47
CA VAL A 181 12.58 16.20 -1.26
C VAL A 181 11.83 15.01 -1.82
N VAL A 182 11.10 14.33 -0.97
CA VAL A 182 10.41 13.07 -1.30
C VAL A 182 8.93 13.20 -0.98
N ASP A 183 8.08 13.04 -1.99
CA ASP A 183 6.63 12.89 -1.82
C ASP A 183 6.26 11.40 -1.94
N GLU A 184 5.11 10.98 -1.49
CA GLU A 184 4.53 9.63 -1.44
C GLU A 184 4.84 8.70 -2.64
N VAL A 185 5.41 9.24 -3.69
CA VAL A 185 5.73 8.55 -4.96
C VAL A 185 6.69 7.37 -4.79
N LEU A 186 7.36 7.20 -3.64
CA LEU A 186 8.21 6.03 -3.35
C LEU A 186 7.43 4.76 -3.01
N GLU A 187 6.13 4.83 -2.83
CA GLU A 187 5.27 3.65 -2.70
C GLU A 187 5.06 2.90 -4.02
N VAL A 188 5.51 3.49 -5.15
CA VAL A 188 5.44 2.89 -6.48
C VAL A 188 6.61 1.94 -6.72
N GLY A 189 6.33 0.70 -7.09
CA GLY A 189 7.31 -0.33 -7.40
C GLY A 189 7.12 -1.61 -6.59
N ASP A 190 7.91 -2.64 -6.92
CA ASP A 190 7.89 -3.90 -6.17
C ASP A 190 8.58 -3.76 -4.79
N TYR A 191 8.32 -4.72 -3.90
CA TYR A 191 8.88 -4.76 -2.54
C TYR A 191 10.41 -4.63 -2.52
N ASN A 192 11.11 -5.32 -3.44
CA ASN A 192 12.57 -5.31 -3.48
C ASN A 192 13.11 -3.92 -3.88
N PHE A 193 12.43 -3.23 -4.79
CA PHE A 193 12.82 -1.89 -5.18
C PHE A 193 12.58 -0.88 -4.04
N ARG A 194 11.43 -0.94 -3.36
CA ARG A 194 11.14 -0.10 -2.18
C ARG A 194 12.20 -0.28 -1.08
N ARG A 195 12.61 -1.51 -0.80
CA ARG A 195 13.69 -1.77 0.17
C ARG A 195 15.00 -1.10 -0.24
N ARG A 196 15.41 -1.22 -1.52
CA ARG A 196 16.62 -0.55 -2.04
C ARG A 196 16.53 0.97 -1.98
N CYS A 197 15.37 1.56 -2.27
CA CYS A 197 15.14 3.00 -2.11
C CYS A 197 15.32 3.44 -0.66
N ASN A 198 14.74 2.71 0.29
CA ASN A 198 14.89 3.02 1.72
C ASN A 198 16.34 2.88 2.19
N GLU A 199 17.06 1.86 1.74
CA GLU A 199 18.49 1.68 2.03
C GLU A 199 19.31 2.84 1.45
N ARG A 200 19.04 3.25 0.20
CA ARG A 200 19.72 4.38 -0.44
C ARG A 200 19.45 5.69 0.30
N MET A 201 18.21 5.98 0.68
CA MET A 201 17.87 7.17 1.46
C MET A 201 18.59 7.19 2.81
N ARG A 202 18.65 6.08 3.53
CA ARG A 202 19.39 5.98 4.78
C ARG A 202 20.89 6.24 4.60
N GLN A 203 21.50 5.74 3.52
CA GLN A 203 22.90 6.02 3.19
C GLN A 203 23.12 7.50 2.90
N MET A 204 22.20 8.16 2.17
CA MET A 204 22.29 9.59 1.88
C MET A 204 22.14 10.44 3.16
N LEU A 205 21.22 10.08 4.05
CA LEU A 205 21.06 10.72 5.36
C LEU A 205 22.32 10.56 6.22
N ALA A 206 22.89 9.36 6.29
CA ALA A 206 24.16 9.13 6.99
C ALA A 206 25.33 9.92 6.37
N GLY A 207 25.25 10.26 5.08
CA GLY A 207 26.18 11.14 4.36
C GLY A 207 25.93 12.64 4.56
N GLY A 208 24.94 13.02 5.38
CA GLY A 208 24.65 14.44 5.70
C GLY A 208 23.65 15.12 4.73
N THR A 209 22.97 14.38 3.88
CA THR A 209 21.84 14.89 3.06
C THR A 209 20.67 15.27 3.99
N THR A 210 20.06 16.42 3.77
CA THR A 210 18.85 16.86 4.46
C THR A 210 17.64 16.27 3.78
N LEU A 211 16.66 15.72 4.51
CA LEU A 211 15.47 15.09 3.95
C LEU A 211 14.21 15.88 4.29
N LEU A 212 13.39 16.16 3.29
CA LEU A 212 12.00 16.59 3.44
C LEU A 212 11.10 15.49 2.91
N PHE A 213 10.34 14.84 3.78
CA PHE A 213 9.63 13.60 3.47
C PHE A 213 8.13 13.72 3.74
N VAL A 214 7.31 13.41 2.75
CA VAL A 214 5.86 13.24 2.90
C VAL A 214 5.50 11.77 2.80
N SER A 215 4.79 11.27 3.79
CA SER A 215 4.20 9.93 3.76
C SER A 215 2.88 9.91 4.52
N HIS A 216 1.94 9.10 4.05
CA HIS A 216 0.73 8.77 4.80
C HIS A 216 1.00 7.79 5.93
N ASN A 217 2.11 7.08 5.87
CA ASN A 217 2.51 6.15 6.91
C ASN A 217 3.28 6.85 8.02
N ILE A 218 2.58 7.10 9.11
CA ILE A 218 3.14 7.78 10.29
C ILE A 218 4.30 6.99 10.91
N GLN A 219 4.27 5.65 10.87
CA GLN A 219 5.36 4.82 11.39
C GLN A 219 6.65 4.99 10.58
N THR A 220 6.53 5.14 9.25
CA THR A 220 7.68 5.44 8.40
C THR A 220 8.27 6.82 8.73
N VAL A 221 7.44 7.83 8.96
CA VAL A 221 7.89 9.16 9.39
C VAL A 221 8.61 9.09 10.74
N LYS A 222 8.05 8.40 11.73
CA LYS A 222 8.69 8.19 13.05
C LYS A 222 10.03 7.46 12.97
N GLY A 223 10.16 6.51 12.03
CA GLY A 223 11.37 5.69 11.92
C GLY A 223 12.47 6.29 11.05
N LEU A 224 12.15 7.31 10.23
CA LEU A 224 13.08 7.89 9.26
C LEU A 224 13.41 9.36 9.57
N CYS A 225 12.50 10.10 10.21
CA CYS A 225 12.62 11.54 10.41
C CYS A 225 12.90 11.89 11.87
N ASP A 226 13.83 12.83 12.08
CA ASP A 226 14.15 13.39 13.41
C ASP A 226 13.02 14.32 13.89
N HIS A 227 12.47 15.09 12.95
CA HIS A 227 11.44 16.09 13.19
C HIS A 227 10.23 15.86 12.29
N ALA A 228 9.09 16.43 12.71
CA ALA A 228 7.89 16.45 11.89
C ALA A 228 7.18 17.81 11.98
N ILE A 229 6.47 18.15 10.90
CA ILE A 229 5.54 19.28 10.85
C ILE A 229 4.16 18.76 10.46
N TRP A 230 3.18 19.02 11.30
CA TRP A 230 1.80 18.68 11.03
C TRP A 230 1.06 19.89 10.45
N LEU A 231 0.59 19.69 9.22
CA LEU A 231 -0.22 20.66 8.48
C LEU A 231 -1.71 20.28 8.54
N ASP A 232 -2.55 21.24 8.83
CA ASP A 232 -3.99 21.11 8.72
C ASP A 232 -4.59 22.33 8.02
N LYS A 233 -5.28 22.10 6.88
CA LYS A 233 -5.92 23.15 6.06
C LYS A 233 -5.00 24.34 5.74
N GLY A 234 -3.74 24.03 5.43
CA GLY A 234 -2.74 25.03 5.04
C GLY A 234 -2.04 25.76 6.18
N VAL A 235 -2.31 25.43 7.44
CA VAL A 235 -1.65 26.00 8.60
C VAL A 235 -0.85 24.97 9.38
N VAL A 236 0.19 25.39 10.10
CA VAL A 236 0.98 24.54 10.98
C VAL A 236 0.19 24.33 12.29
N ARG A 237 -0.15 23.09 12.60
CA ARG A 237 -0.77 22.72 13.87
C ARG A 237 0.26 22.42 14.96
N MET A 238 1.30 21.68 14.58
CA MET A 238 2.40 21.31 15.47
C MET A 238 3.67 21.10 14.67
N SER A 239 4.83 21.40 15.26
CA SER A 239 6.14 21.17 14.68
C SER A 239 7.13 20.88 15.79
N GLY A 240 8.04 19.93 15.57
CA GLY A 240 9.04 19.53 16.58
C GLY A 240 9.58 18.13 16.31
N GLU A 241 9.98 17.43 17.37
CA GLU A 241 10.44 16.04 17.27
C GLU A 241 9.35 15.14 16.67
N SER A 242 9.75 14.18 15.82
CA SER A 242 8.83 13.36 15.03
C SER A 242 7.89 12.52 15.88
N GLY A 243 8.38 11.94 16.99
CA GLY A 243 7.60 11.11 17.91
C GLY A 243 6.36 11.84 18.44
N PRO A 244 6.52 12.91 19.26
CA PRO A 244 5.41 13.67 19.85
C PRO A 244 4.44 14.24 18.81
N VAL A 245 4.95 14.77 17.68
CA VAL A 245 4.09 15.34 16.62
C VAL A 245 3.24 14.27 15.94
N CYS A 246 3.82 13.12 15.66
CA CYS A 246 3.11 11.98 15.06
C CYS A 246 2.08 11.39 16.02
N ASP A 247 2.40 11.27 17.32
CA ASP A 247 1.46 10.76 18.32
C ASP A 247 0.25 11.68 18.48
N ALA A 248 0.48 13.00 18.61
CA ALA A 248 -0.60 13.99 18.67
C ALA A 248 -1.50 13.95 17.41
N TYR A 249 -0.91 13.75 16.24
CA TYR A 249 -1.68 13.59 15.01
C TYR A 249 -2.56 12.35 15.03
N LEU A 250 -2.04 11.19 15.45
CA LEU A 250 -2.80 9.94 15.54
C LEU A 250 -3.94 10.06 16.54
N GLU A 251 -3.69 10.62 17.73
CA GLU A 251 -4.72 10.86 18.75
C GLU A 251 -5.86 11.74 18.22
N GLU A 252 -5.55 12.83 17.50
CA GLU A 252 -6.59 13.68 16.90
C GLU A 252 -7.38 12.97 15.79
N GLN A 253 -6.72 12.12 14.98
CA GLN A 253 -7.42 11.31 13.97
C GLN A 253 -8.38 10.30 14.62
N GLU A 254 -7.96 9.60 15.68
CA GLU A 254 -8.81 8.67 16.43
C GLU A 254 -9.98 9.39 17.10
N ALA A 255 -9.72 10.52 17.77
CA ALA A 255 -10.76 11.35 18.40
C ALA A 255 -11.79 11.86 17.36
N THR A 256 -11.31 12.31 16.19
CA THR A 256 -12.17 12.78 15.10
C THR A 256 -13.02 11.64 14.52
N ALA A 257 -12.45 10.47 14.32
CA ALA A 257 -13.18 9.28 13.86
C ALA A 257 -14.25 8.88 14.87
N HIS A 258 -13.92 8.88 16.17
CA HIS A 258 -14.87 8.58 17.26
C HIS A 258 -16.02 9.60 17.31
N ALA A 259 -15.72 10.89 17.26
CA ALA A 259 -16.71 11.97 17.26
C ALA A 259 -17.66 11.89 16.03
N ASN A 260 -17.13 11.57 14.85
CA ASN A 260 -17.93 11.38 13.65
C ASN A 260 -18.87 10.17 13.76
N LYS A 261 -18.39 9.07 14.37
CA LYS A 261 -19.16 7.85 14.63
C LYS A 261 -20.31 8.14 15.61
N GLU A 262 -20.05 8.91 16.68
CA GLU A 262 -21.08 9.34 17.62
C GLU A 262 -22.11 10.30 16.99
N LYS A 263 -21.65 11.26 16.19
CA LYS A 263 -22.54 12.17 15.45
C LYS A 263 -23.46 11.41 14.51
N LYS A 264 -22.94 10.42 13.77
CA LYS A 264 -23.73 9.54 12.91
C LYS A 264 -24.76 8.76 13.71
N ARG A 265 -24.36 8.16 14.85
CA ARG A 265 -25.26 7.43 15.76
C ARG A 265 -26.36 8.32 16.31
N LYS A 266 -26.03 9.54 16.74
CA LYS A 266 -26.99 10.49 17.27
C LYS A 266 -28.03 10.91 16.22
N LYS A 267 -27.55 11.24 15.01
CA LYS A 267 -28.41 11.57 13.86
C LYS A 267 -29.38 10.43 13.52
N MET A 268 -28.89 9.18 13.48
CA MET A 268 -29.73 8.00 13.22
C MET A 268 -30.82 7.80 14.29
N ARG A 269 -30.53 8.10 15.57
CA ARG A 269 -31.52 8.05 16.66
C ARG A 269 -32.57 9.16 16.57
N GLU A 270 -32.15 10.39 16.21
CA GLU A 270 -33.02 11.56 16.10
C GLU A 270 -33.97 11.50 14.89
N GLU A 271 -33.53 10.85 13.78
CA GLU A 271 -34.32 10.75 12.55
C GLU A 271 -35.48 9.77 12.64
N GLY A 272 -35.62 8.98 13.73
CA GLY A 272 -36.71 8.01 13.92
C GLY A 272 -36.88 7.04 12.76
N LYS A 273 -35.76 6.66 12.09
CA LYS A 273 -35.78 5.82 10.93
C LYS A 273 -36.39 4.45 11.25
N GLN A 274 -37.39 4.06 10.49
CA GLN A 274 -37.87 2.67 10.49
C GLN A 274 -37.04 1.81 9.54
N TYR A 275 -36.66 0.64 10.00
CA TYR A 275 -35.92 -0.36 9.21
C TYR A 275 -36.77 -1.59 8.98
N ASP A 276 -36.67 -2.17 7.77
CA ASP A 276 -37.31 -3.44 7.43
C ASP A 276 -36.53 -4.62 8.01
N TYR A 277 -35.19 -4.47 8.09
CA TYR A 277 -34.28 -5.54 8.56
C TYR A 277 -33.21 -5.02 9.51
N LEU A 278 -32.95 -5.79 10.56
CA LEU A 278 -31.76 -5.69 11.40
C LEU A 278 -30.80 -6.83 11.02
N VAL A 279 -29.62 -6.46 10.49
CA VAL A 279 -28.57 -7.40 10.12
C VAL A 279 -27.49 -7.39 11.17
N VAL A 280 -27.24 -8.52 11.82
CA VAL A 280 -26.21 -8.66 12.85
C VAL A 280 -24.94 -9.24 12.25
N GLY A 281 -23.90 -8.44 12.15
CA GLY A 281 -22.62 -8.76 11.56
C GLY A 281 -22.39 -8.11 10.19
N ALA A 282 -21.37 -7.25 10.10
CA ALA A 282 -20.95 -6.57 8.88
C ALA A 282 -19.89 -7.37 8.08
N GLY A 283 -19.89 -8.70 8.18
CA GLY A 283 -19.10 -9.60 7.34
C GLY A 283 -19.69 -9.72 5.94
N LEU A 284 -19.07 -10.51 5.05
CA LEU A 284 -19.52 -10.68 3.65
C LEU A 284 -21.00 -11.06 3.55
N PHE A 285 -21.46 -12.02 4.34
CA PHE A 285 -22.86 -12.46 4.29
C PHE A 285 -23.82 -11.33 4.62
N GLY A 286 -23.59 -10.63 5.76
CA GLY A 286 -24.45 -9.51 6.17
C GLY A 286 -24.39 -8.34 5.20
N ALA A 287 -23.21 -8.04 4.66
CA ALA A 287 -23.03 -6.96 3.70
C ALA A 287 -23.76 -7.24 2.37
N VAL A 288 -23.63 -8.47 1.83
CA VAL A 288 -24.34 -8.86 0.59
C VAL A 288 -25.84 -8.86 0.82
N PHE A 289 -26.33 -9.43 1.93
CA PHE A 289 -27.77 -9.41 2.24
C PHE A 289 -28.31 -7.98 2.29
N ALA A 290 -27.63 -7.11 3.04
CA ALA A 290 -28.06 -5.72 3.19
C ALA A 290 -28.03 -4.96 1.86
N HIS A 291 -27.01 -5.21 1.03
CA HIS A 291 -26.90 -4.65 -0.32
C HIS A 291 -28.11 -5.04 -1.21
N GLU A 292 -28.37 -6.34 -1.31
CA GLU A 292 -29.46 -6.85 -2.13
C GLU A 292 -30.83 -6.35 -1.63
N MET A 293 -31.03 -6.25 -0.32
CA MET A 293 -32.24 -5.67 0.25
C MET A 293 -32.35 -4.18 -0.06
N ALA A 294 -31.25 -3.42 0.01
CA ALA A 294 -31.25 -2.00 -0.35
C ALA A 294 -31.58 -1.80 -1.83
N GLN A 295 -31.03 -2.61 -2.73
CA GLN A 295 -31.39 -2.62 -4.15
C GLN A 295 -32.88 -2.96 -4.38
N ALA A 296 -33.48 -3.78 -3.52
CA ALA A 296 -34.90 -4.08 -3.52
C ALA A 296 -35.77 -2.99 -2.82
N GLY A 297 -35.22 -1.84 -2.50
CA GLY A 297 -35.92 -0.71 -1.86
C GLY A 297 -36.24 -0.92 -0.38
N LYS A 298 -35.57 -1.89 0.27
CA LYS A 298 -35.72 -2.14 1.73
C LYS A 298 -34.66 -1.39 2.52
N ARG A 299 -35.01 -0.98 3.71
CA ARG A 299 -34.07 -0.28 4.62
C ARG A 299 -33.49 -1.27 5.62
N CYS A 300 -32.17 -1.40 5.61
CA CYS A 300 -31.42 -2.26 6.52
C CYS A 300 -30.62 -1.44 7.52
N LEU A 301 -30.58 -1.90 8.77
CA LEU A 301 -29.60 -1.50 9.76
C LEU A 301 -28.65 -2.66 9.99
N VAL A 302 -27.37 -2.47 9.65
CA VAL A 302 -26.30 -3.43 9.93
C VAL A 302 -25.61 -3.03 11.23
N ILE A 303 -25.47 -3.97 12.16
CA ILE A 303 -24.72 -3.79 13.40
C ILE A 303 -23.57 -4.79 13.50
N ASP A 304 -22.41 -4.37 13.96
CA ASP A 304 -21.28 -5.27 14.26
C ASP A 304 -20.69 -4.94 15.63
N LYS A 305 -20.21 -5.98 16.32
CA LYS A 305 -19.51 -5.81 17.61
C LYS A 305 -18.10 -5.22 17.44
N ARG A 306 -17.50 -5.40 16.26
CA ARG A 306 -16.18 -4.88 15.93
C ARG A 306 -16.29 -3.40 15.57
N ASP A 307 -15.18 -2.70 15.67
CA ASP A 307 -15.05 -1.29 15.29
C ASP A 307 -14.88 -1.10 13.76
N HIS A 308 -14.81 -2.20 13.01
CA HIS A 308 -14.65 -2.24 11.56
C HIS A 308 -15.66 -3.16 10.89
N ILE A 309 -15.94 -2.93 9.61
CA ILE A 309 -16.71 -3.80 8.72
C ILE A 309 -15.83 -4.91 8.13
N GLY A 310 -16.40 -5.82 7.35
CA GLY A 310 -15.69 -6.89 6.64
C GLY A 310 -15.59 -8.19 7.44
N GLY A 311 -15.88 -8.16 8.75
CA GLY A 311 -15.83 -9.38 9.54
C GLY A 311 -14.45 -10.07 9.47
N ASN A 312 -14.42 -11.36 9.14
CA ASN A 312 -13.17 -12.12 9.03
C ASN A 312 -12.34 -11.80 7.77
N VAL A 313 -12.95 -11.21 6.74
CA VAL A 313 -12.22 -10.78 5.54
C VAL A 313 -11.67 -9.35 5.65
N TYR A 314 -11.77 -8.75 6.82
CA TYR A 314 -11.24 -7.40 7.05
C TYR A 314 -9.77 -7.33 6.64
N THR A 315 -9.50 -6.36 5.77
CA THR A 315 -8.18 -6.10 5.22
C THR A 315 -7.84 -4.64 5.48
N GLU A 316 -6.69 -4.38 6.01
CA GLU A 316 -6.18 -3.02 6.20
C GLU A 316 -4.92 -2.79 5.38
N ASN A 317 -4.72 -1.56 4.95
CA ASN A 317 -3.49 -1.17 4.28
C ASN A 317 -2.46 -0.77 5.34
N VAL A 318 -1.40 -1.55 5.45
CA VAL A 318 -0.24 -1.25 6.30
C VAL A 318 0.97 -1.11 5.39
N ASP A 319 1.52 0.07 5.30
CA ASP A 319 2.70 0.37 4.48
C ASP A 319 2.55 -0.01 2.99
N GLY A 320 1.35 0.21 2.42
CA GLY A 320 1.05 -0.19 1.05
C GLY A 320 0.79 -1.69 0.86
N ILE A 321 0.80 -2.48 1.94
CA ILE A 321 0.51 -3.90 1.93
C ILE A 321 -0.91 -4.14 2.44
N GLN A 322 -1.70 -4.91 1.70
CA GLN A 322 -3.02 -5.33 2.15
C GLN A 322 -2.88 -6.48 3.16
N VAL A 323 -3.06 -6.16 4.44
CA VAL A 323 -2.93 -7.12 5.54
C VAL A 323 -4.30 -7.71 5.89
N HIS A 324 -4.43 -9.02 5.73
CA HIS A 324 -5.61 -9.77 6.16
C HIS A 324 -5.51 -10.06 7.66
N ARG A 325 -6.24 -9.32 8.48
CA ARG A 325 -6.10 -9.36 9.96
C ARG A 325 -6.50 -10.69 10.60
N TYR A 326 -7.40 -11.43 9.98
CA TYR A 326 -7.96 -12.68 10.53
C TYR A 326 -7.57 -13.92 9.72
N GLY A 327 -6.45 -13.86 9.03
CA GLY A 327 -5.94 -14.94 8.19
C GLY A 327 -6.15 -14.68 6.70
N ALA A 328 -5.35 -15.35 5.88
CA ALA A 328 -5.39 -15.19 4.43
C ALA A 328 -6.74 -15.66 3.86
N HIS A 329 -7.40 -14.80 3.14
CA HIS A 329 -8.62 -15.10 2.40
C HIS A 329 -8.35 -14.92 0.92
N ILE A 330 -8.54 -15.98 0.15
CA ILE A 330 -8.43 -15.96 -1.30
C ILE A 330 -9.82 -16.30 -1.84
N PHE A 331 -10.37 -15.41 -2.66
CA PHE A 331 -11.64 -15.65 -3.31
C PHE A 331 -11.45 -16.68 -4.41
N HIS A 332 -12.31 -17.71 -4.44
CA HIS A 332 -12.30 -18.71 -5.49
C HIS A 332 -13.73 -19.23 -5.74
N THR A 333 -14.06 -19.48 -6.98
CA THR A 333 -15.35 -20.05 -7.40
C THR A 333 -15.25 -20.63 -8.80
N SER A 334 -16.04 -21.64 -9.08
CA SER A 334 -16.29 -22.12 -10.45
C SER A 334 -17.59 -21.57 -11.03
N ASP A 335 -18.39 -20.88 -10.21
CA ASP A 335 -19.64 -20.25 -10.60
C ASP A 335 -19.37 -18.90 -11.27
N LYS A 336 -19.76 -18.77 -12.53
CA LYS A 336 -19.57 -17.56 -13.31
C LYS A 336 -20.46 -16.40 -12.82
N GLU A 337 -21.66 -16.67 -12.34
CA GLU A 337 -22.58 -15.62 -11.87
C GLU A 337 -22.02 -14.95 -10.61
N VAL A 338 -21.48 -15.78 -9.68
CA VAL A 338 -20.81 -15.30 -8.48
C VAL A 338 -19.56 -14.48 -8.83
N TRP A 339 -18.76 -14.95 -9.80
CA TRP A 339 -17.58 -14.24 -10.26
C TRP A 339 -17.92 -12.87 -10.89
N ASP A 340 -18.93 -12.85 -11.78
CA ASP A 340 -19.40 -11.63 -12.42
C ASP A 340 -20.00 -10.64 -11.39
N TYR A 341 -20.68 -11.15 -10.36
CA TYR A 341 -21.22 -10.35 -9.27
C TYR A 341 -20.11 -9.60 -8.50
N VAL A 342 -19.10 -10.32 -8.01
CA VAL A 342 -18.03 -9.70 -7.22
C VAL A 342 -17.16 -8.75 -8.04
N ASN A 343 -17.01 -9.00 -9.35
CA ASN A 343 -16.27 -8.10 -10.25
C ASN A 343 -17.02 -6.78 -10.58
N LYS A 344 -18.32 -6.67 -10.27
CA LYS A 344 -19.02 -5.38 -10.29
C LYS A 344 -18.62 -4.49 -9.11
N LEU A 345 -18.20 -5.11 -8.00
CA LEU A 345 -17.86 -4.42 -6.77
C LEU A 345 -16.37 -4.00 -6.74
N THR A 346 -15.48 -4.86 -7.25
CA THR A 346 -14.03 -4.61 -7.25
C THR A 346 -13.36 -5.42 -8.34
N GLU A 347 -12.17 -5.00 -8.75
CA GLU A 347 -11.30 -5.77 -9.63
C GLU A 347 -10.50 -6.79 -8.82
N PHE A 348 -10.32 -8.00 -9.36
CA PHE A 348 -9.51 -9.05 -8.76
C PHE A 348 -8.19 -9.21 -9.51
N ASN A 349 -7.11 -9.44 -8.77
CA ASN A 349 -5.86 -9.88 -9.37
C ASN A 349 -5.94 -11.37 -9.78
N ASN A 350 -4.97 -11.82 -10.57
CA ASN A 350 -4.87 -13.24 -10.97
C ASN A 350 -3.99 -14.01 -9.96
N TYR A 351 -4.25 -13.87 -8.67
CA TYR A 351 -3.48 -14.56 -7.64
C TYR A 351 -3.78 -16.05 -7.66
N ILE A 352 -2.75 -16.86 -7.86
CA ILE A 352 -2.82 -18.32 -7.78
C ILE A 352 -2.23 -18.75 -6.44
N ASN A 353 -3.05 -19.37 -5.60
CA ASN A 353 -2.60 -19.86 -4.29
C ASN A 353 -1.77 -21.14 -4.46
N SER A 354 -0.46 -21.02 -4.25
CA SER A 354 0.49 -22.13 -4.33
C SER A 354 1.28 -22.21 -3.01
N PRO A 355 0.67 -22.73 -1.93
CA PRO A 355 1.32 -22.76 -0.63
C PRO A 355 2.48 -23.76 -0.60
N VAL A 356 3.41 -23.52 0.32
CA VAL A 356 4.58 -24.36 0.55
C VAL A 356 4.60 -24.75 2.03
N ALA A 357 4.86 -26.02 2.31
CA ALA A 357 5.08 -26.52 3.66
C ALA A 357 6.60 -26.59 3.94
N VAL A 358 6.96 -26.21 5.16
CA VAL A 358 8.33 -26.34 5.68
C VAL A 358 8.32 -27.41 6.78
N TYR A 359 9.12 -28.44 6.62
CA TYR A 359 9.35 -29.44 7.65
C TYR A 359 10.85 -29.53 7.93
N LYS A 360 11.26 -29.07 9.11
CA LYS A 360 12.69 -28.85 9.41
C LYS A 360 13.34 -27.96 8.34
N ASP A 361 14.34 -28.46 7.62
CA ASP A 361 15.03 -27.73 6.54
C ASP A 361 14.55 -28.13 5.14
N GLU A 362 13.47 -28.90 5.03
CA GLU A 362 12.91 -29.39 3.77
C GLU A 362 11.69 -28.56 3.34
N LEU A 363 11.56 -28.27 2.05
CA LEU A 363 10.44 -27.54 1.45
C LEU A 363 9.60 -28.50 0.60
N TYR A 364 8.26 -28.40 0.74
CA TYR A 364 7.30 -29.22 0.03
C TYR A 364 6.20 -28.38 -0.59
N ASN A 365 5.88 -28.61 -1.85
CA ASN A 365 4.74 -27.97 -2.51
C ASN A 365 3.41 -28.51 -1.97
N LEU A 366 2.40 -27.66 -1.91
CA LEU A 366 1.01 -28.00 -1.61
C LEU A 366 0.10 -27.50 -2.75
N PRO A 367 -1.06 -28.12 -2.98
CA PRO A 367 -1.61 -29.33 -2.32
C PRO A 367 -0.75 -30.56 -2.58
N PHE A 368 -1.07 -31.69 -1.92
CA PHE A 368 -0.36 -32.95 -2.12
C PHE A 368 -0.46 -33.40 -3.58
N ASN A 369 0.55 -33.08 -4.37
CA ASN A 369 0.61 -33.30 -5.81
C ASN A 369 1.91 -34.00 -6.21
N MET A 370 2.14 -34.18 -7.51
CA MET A 370 3.35 -34.85 -8.00
C MET A 370 4.64 -34.11 -7.64
N ASN A 371 4.61 -32.78 -7.47
CA ASN A 371 5.77 -32.03 -6.99
C ASN A 371 6.08 -32.38 -5.53
N THR A 372 5.05 -32.47 -4.67
CA THR A 372 5.18 -32.91 -3.27
C THR A 372 5.80 -34.30 -3.18
N PHE A 373 5.27 -35.25 -3.96
CA PHE A 373 5.73 -36.65 -3.93
C PHE A 373 7.12 -36.82 -4.56
N SER A 374 7.45 -36.02 -5.56
CA SER A 374 8.80 -35.98 -6.12
C SER A 374 9.82 -35.44 -5.10
N GLN A 375 9.47 -34.40 -4.34
CA GLN A 375 10.30 -33.86 -3.27
C GLN A 375 10.46 -34.84 -2.11
N LEU A 376 9.38 -35.58 -1.78
CA LEU A 376 9.34 -36.50 -0.63
C LEU A 376 10.07 -37.82 -0.92
N TRP A 377 9.90 -38.38 -2.13
CA TRP A 377 10.34 -39.74 -2.47
C TRP A 377 11.21 -39.85 -3.73
N GLY A 378 11.43 -38.75 -4.48
CA GLY A 378 12.15 -38.75 -5.76
C GLY A 378 11.36 -39.38 -6.93
N LEU A 379 10.06 -39.69 -6.72
CA LEU A 379 9.19 -40.35 -7.70
C LEU A 379 8.65 -39.34 -8.72
N ARG A 380 8.57 -39.75 -9.99
CA ARG A 380 8.15 -38.90 -11.09
C ARG A 380 6.90 -39.35 -11.83
N ARG A 381 6.47 -40.60 -11.63
CA ARG A 381 5.31 -41.17 -12.31
C ARG A 381 4.14 -41.35 -11.33
N PRO A 382 2.92 -40.95 -11.71
CA PRO A 382 1.74 -41.14 -10.86
C PRO A 382 1.53 -42.56 -10.34
N GLN A 383 1.83 -43.55 -11.16
CA GLN A 383 1.66 -44.94 -10.79
C GLN A 383 2.62 -45.36 -9.65
N GLU A 384 3.89 -44.91 -9.73
CA GLU A 384 4.90 -45.22 -8.68
C GLU A 384 4.50 -44.58 -7.33
N VAL A 385 3.91 -43.39 -7.36
CA VAL A 385 3.41 -42.71 -6.15
C VAL A 385 2.23 -43.47 -5.56
N LYS A 386 1.27 -43.92 -6.38
CA LYS A 386 0.13 -44.75 -5.91
C LYS A 386 0.59 -46.04 -5.26
N GLU A 387 1.54 -46.74 -5.86
CA GLU A 387 2.11 -47.98 -5.34
C GLU A 387 2.87 -47.73 -4.03
N LYS A 388 3.63 -46.61 -3.93
CA LYS A 388 4.34 -46.21 -2.71
C LYS A 388 3.35 -45.94 -1.56
N ILE A 389 2.29 -45.17 -1.81
CA ILE A 389 1.23 -44.91 -0.83
C ILE A 389 0.57 -46.24 -0.41
N ALA A 390 0.17 -47.04 -1.37
CA ALA A 390 -0.45 -48.33 -1.08
C ALA A 390 0.45 -49.24 -0.24
N SER A 391 1.75 -49.31 -0.52
CA SER A 391 2.73 -50.09 0.26
C SER A 391 2.86 -49.57 1.70
N GLN A 392 2.76 -48.28 1.93
CA GLN A 392 2.79 -47.70 3.28
C GLN A 392 1.52 -47.96 4.08
N ILE A 393 0.38 -48.00 3.41
CA ILE A 393 -0.93 -48.24 4.04
C ILE A 393 -1.16 -49.73 4.35
N ALA A 394 -0.68 -50.63 3.51
CA ALA A 394 -0.96 -52.08 3.59
C ALA A 394 -0.56 -52.72 4.95
N GLY A 395 0.44 -52.16 5.65
CA GLY A 395 0.89 -52.65 6.96
C GLY A 395 0.13 -52.08 8.16
N LEU A 396 -0.79 -51.14 7.96
CA LEU A 396 -1.38 -50.38 9.06
C LEU A 396 -2.67 -51.02 9.63
N ASN A 397 -3.32 -51.92 8.91
CA ASN A 397 -4.56 -52.64 9.31
C ASN A 397 -5.68 -51.69 9.82
N ILE A 398 -5.79 -50.48 9.28
CA ILE A 398 -6.81 -49.49 9.66
C ILE A 398 -8.02 -49.67 8.74
N THR A 399 -9.08 -50.30 9.24
CA THR A 399 -10.34 -50.50 8.49
C THR A 399 -11.36 -49.40 8.76
N GLU A 400 -11.47 -48.95 10.00
CA GLU A 400 -12.36 -47.87 10.43
C GLU A 400 -11.57 -46.87 11.27
N PRO A 401 -11.14 -45.74 10.64
CA PRO A 401 -10.38 -44.71 11.34
C PRO A 401 -11.19 -44.03 12.45
N LYS A 402 -10.69 -44.04 13.68
CA LYS A 402 -11.36 -43.47 14.87
C LYS A 402 -11.04 -42.01 15.11
N ASN A 403 -9.92 -41.57 14.63
CA ASN A 403 -9.41 -40.19 14.81
C ASN A 403 -8.70 -39.67 13.55
N LEU A 404 -8.27 -38.42 13.59
CA LEU A 404 -7.62 -37.75 12.46
C LEU A 404 -6.30 -38.44 12.06
N GLU A 405 -5.49 -38.88 13.02
CA GLU A 405 -4.24 -39.61 12.75
C GLU A 405 -4.50 -40.89 11.94
N GLU A 406 -5.39 -41.73 12.41
CA GLU A 406 -5.74 -42.97 11.72
C GLU A 406 -6.32 -42.71 10.33
N GLN A 407 -7.17 -41.69 10.20
CA GLN A 407 -7.72 -41.27 8.90
C GLN A 407 -6.63 -40.83 7.95
N ALA A 408 -5.68 -39.99 8.41
CA ALA A 408 -4.58 -39.50 7.58
C ALA A 408 -3.66 -40.66 7.16
N LEU A 409 -3.27 -41.52 8.10
CA LEU A 409 -2.45 -42.69 7.83
C LEU A 409 -3.08 -43.62 6.79
N SER A 410 -4.41 -43.83 6.87
CA SER A 410 -5.14 -44.65 5.91
C SER A 410 -5.27 -44.06 4.51
N LEU A 411 -5.08 -42.73 4.36
CA LEU A 411 -5.17 -42.04 3.08
C LEU A 411 -3.82 -41.86 2.41
N VAL A 412 -2.76 -41.51 3.16
CA VAL A 412 -1.49 -41.05 2.59
C VAL A 412 -0.26 -41.77 3.14
N GLY A 413 -0.41 -42.60 4.14
CA GLY A 413 0.69 -43.29 4.81
C GLY A 413 1.49 -42.44 5.79
N PRO A 414 2.45 -43.06 6.52
CA PRO A 414 3.19 -42.37 7.58
C PRO A 414 4.10 -41.23 7.13
N ASP A 415 4.74 -41.32 5.97
CA ASP A 415 5.69 -40.30 5.56
C ASP A 415 5.02 -38.95 5.35
N VAL A 416 3.88 -38.89 4.64
CA VAL A 416 3.11 -37.66 4.39
C VAL A 416 2.46 -37.17 5.68
N TYR A 417 1.91 -38.11 6.49
CA TYR A 417 1.30 -37.78 7.79
C TYR A 417 2.31 -37.06 8.70
N GLU A 418 3.46 -37.66 8.92
CA GLU A 418 4.46 -37.15 9.87
C GLU A 418 5.05 -35.83 9.44
N LYS A 419 5.40 -35.69 8.14
CA LYS A 419 6.06 -34.47 7.64
C LYS A 419 5.12 -33.32 7.35
N LEU A 420 3.90 -33.57 6.84
CA LEU A 420 3.08 -32.55 6.24
C LEU A 420 1.71 -32.33 6.91
N ILE A 421 1.24 -33.29 7.73
CA ILE A 421 -0.09 -33.19 8.33
C ILE A 421 -0.01 -32.98 9.83
N ARG A 422 0.71 -33.83 10.56
CA ARG A 422 0.72 -33.86 12.02
C ARG A 422 1.06 -32.51 12.63
N GLY A 423 2.22 -31.96 12.33
CA GLY A 423 2.70 -30.72 12.95
C GLY A 423 1.80 -29.52 12.64
N TYR A 424 1.36 -29.39 11.38
CA TYR A 424 0.42 -28.35 10.98
C TYR A 424 -0.90 -28.47 11.72
N THR A 425 -1.48 -29.69 11.77
CA THR A 425 -2.78 -29.92 12.41
C THR A 425 -2.72 -29.65 13.91
N GLN A 426 -1.68 -30.14 14.59
CA GLN A 426 -1.50 -29.89 16.03
C GLN A 426 -1.35 -28.39 16.33
N LYS A 427 -0.60 -27.66 15.50
CA LYS A 427 -0.48 -26.20 15.64
C LYS A 427 -1.80 -25.47 15.41
N GLN A 428 -2.55 -25.88 14.39
CA GLN A 428 -3.83 -25.26 14.02
C GLN A 428 -4.92 -25.46 15.09
N TRP A 429 -5.00 -26.67 15.65
CA TRP A 429 -6.07 -27.06 16.59
C TRP A 429 -5.66 -26.98 18.06
N GLY A 430 -4.37 -26.82 18.36
CA GLY A 430 -3.85 -26.84 19.73
C GLY A 430 -4.01 -28.16 20.45
N ARG A 431 -4.24 -29.29 19.70
CA ARG A 431 -4.55 -30.60 20.21
C ARG A 431 -3.83 -31.70 19.41
N ASP A 432 -3.63 -32.86 20.03
CA ASP A 432 -3.05 -34.01 19.34
C ASP A 432 -4.01 -34.55 18.27
N CYS A 433 -3.46 -35.02 17.13
CA CYS A 433 -4.25 -35.56 16.03
C CYS A 433 -5.11 -36.76 16.44
N ARG A 434 -4.72 -37.52 17.47
CA ARG A 434 -5.48 -38.65 18.03
C ARG A 434 -6.73 -38.23 18.81
N GLU A 435 -6.79 -36.98 19.24
CA GLU A 435 -7.94 -36.38 19.92
C GLU A 435 -8.93 -35.73 18.98
N LEU A 436 -8.56 -35.58 17.72
CA LEU A 436 -9.37 -34.91 16.70
C LEU A 436 -10.21 -35.92 15.90
N PRO A 437 -11.46 -35.58 15.56
CA PRO A 437 -12.33 -36.46 14.79
C PRO A 437 -11.79 -36.77 13.39
N ALA A 438 -11.96 -37.99 12.92
CA ALA A 438 -11.51 -38.45 11.60
C ALA A 438 -12.08 -37.65 10.43
N PHE A 439 -13.32 -37.13 10.56
CA PHE A 439 -13.99 -36.40 9.47
C PHE A 439 -13.26 -35.09 9.05
N ILE A 440 -12.44 -34.52 9.91
CA ILE A 440 -11.69 -33.27 9.61
C ILE A 440 -10.81 -33.43 8.37
N ILE A 441 -10.20 -34.60 8.19
CA ILE A 441 -9.29 -34.86 7.07
C ILE A 441 -9.87 -35.91 6.07
N LYS A 442 -11.14 -36.22 6.17
CA LYS A 442 -11.80 -37.25 5.33
C LYS A 442 -11.66 -36.96 3.82
N ARG A 443 -11.52 -35.72 3.43
CA ARG A 443 -11.39 -35.26 2.03
C ARG A 443 -10.03 -34.63 1.77
N LEU A 444 -8.95 -35.35 2.08
CA LEU A 444 -7.61 -34.86 1.73
C LEU A 444 -7.42 -34.92 0.21
N PRO A 445 -7.20 -33.77 -0.47
CA PRO A 445 -7.05 -33.75 -1.91
C PRO A 445 -5.67 -34.28 -2.32
N LEU A 446 -5.62 -35.54 -2.80
CA LEU A 446 -4.45 -36.10 -3.46
C LEU A 446 -4.56 -35.84 -4.97
N ARG A 447 -3.53 -35.25 -5.55
CA ARG A 447 -3.46 -34.95 -6.97
C ARG A 447 -2.25 -35.64 -7.61
N PHE A 448 -2.50 -36.37 -8.69
CA PHE A 448 -1.45 -37.04 -9.44
C PHE A 448 -1.07 -36.24 -10.70
N THR A 449 -1.05 -34.93 -10.56
CA THR A 449 -0.64 -33.93 -11.58
C THR A 449 0.44 -33.04 -10.98
N TYR A 450 1.16 -32.27 -11.81
CA TYR A 450 2.20 -31.33 -11.40
C TYR A 450 1.65 -29.89 -11.16
N ASP A 451 0.34 -29.75 -11.00
CA ASP A 451 -0.30 -28.47 -10.77
C ASP A 451 -0.23 -28.08 -9.27
N ASN A 452 0.41 -26.95 -9.00
CA ASN A 452 0.55 -26.38 -7.65
C ASN A 452 -0.60 -25.47 -7.25
N ASN A 453 -1.59 -25.23 -8.12
CA ASN A 453 -2.74 -24.43 -7.74
C ASN A 453 -3.52 -25.14 -6.61
N TYR A 454 -3.67 -24.48 -5.46
CA TYR A 454 -4.35 -25.07 -4.30
C TYR A 454 -5.84 -25.31 -4.57
N PHE A 455 -6.51 -24.41 -5.26
CA PHE A 455 -7.92 -24.51 -5.62
C PHE A 455 -8.11 -25.17 -6.98
N ASN A 456 -9.23 -25.87 -7.14
CA ASN A 456 -9.65 -26.45 -8.43
C ASN A 456 -10.59 -25.52 -9.20
N ASP A 457 -10.98 -24.39 -8.60
CA ASP A 457 -11.95 -23.48 -9.15
C ASP A 457 -11.39 -22.69 -10.34
N ARG A 458 -12.27 -22.41 -11.31
CA ARG A 458 -11.91 -21.71 -12.54
C ARG A 458 -11.48 -20.27 -12.31
N TYR A 459 -12.11 -19.61 -11.33
CA TYR A 459 -11.87 -18.22 -10.98
C TYR A 459 -11.29 -18.14 -9.59
N GLN A 460 -10.23 -17.37 -9.44
CA GLN A 460 -9.62 -17.11 -8.13
C GLN A 460 -8.84 -15.80 -8.17
N GLY A 461 -8.69 -15.16 -7.02
CA GLY A 461 -7.95 -13.92 -6.88
C GLY A 461 -8.14 -13.28 -5.51
N ILE A 462 -7.47 -12.16 -5.34
CA ILE A 462 -7.61 -11.27 -4.19
C ILE A 462 -8.08 -9.91 -4.72
N PRO A 463 -9.05 -9.25 -4.06
CA PRO A 463 -9.51 -7.92 -4.47
C PRO A 463 -8.36 -6.92 -4.49
N ILE A 464 -8.22 -6.17 -5.57
CA ILE A 464 -7.27 -5.06 -5.65
C ILE A 464 -7.75 -3.98 -4.67
N GLY A 465 -6.87 -3.57 -3.74
CA GLY A 465 -7.24 -2.67 -2.63
C GLY A 465 -7.82 -3.34 -1.40
N GLY A 466 -7.92 -4.69 -1.40
CA GLY A 466 -8.36 -5.49 -0.26
C GLY A 466 -9.87 -5.69 -0.17
N TYR A 467 -10.28 -6.62 0.68
CA TYR A 467 -11.70 -6.98 0.88
C TYR A 467 -12.51 -5.87 1.53
N THR A 468 -11.91 -5.05 2.37
CA THR A 468 -12.63 -3.98 3.08
C THR A 468 -13.28 -3.00 2.11
N GLN A 469 -12.57 -2.59 1.04
CA GLN A 469 -13.13 -1.72 0.01
C GLN A 469 -14.32 -2.36 -0.73
N MET A 470 -14.29 -3.67 -0.96
CA MET A 470 -15.42 -4.39 -1.56
C MET A 470 -16.63 -4.38 -0.63
N VAL A 471 -16.42 -4.55 0.70
CA VAL A 471 -17.50 -4.51 1.69
C VAL A 471 -18.03 -3.07 1.88
N GLU A 472 -17.17 -2.05 1.79
CA GLU A 472 -17.57 -0.65 1.78
C GLU A 472 -18.56 -0.36 0.65
N LYS A 473 -18.28 -0.83 -0.57
CA LYS A 473 -19.20 -0.68 -1.71
C LYS A 473 -20.53 -1.41 -1.51
N LEU A 474 -20.51 -2.60 -0.93
CA LEU A 474 -21.74 -3.32 -0.60
C LEU A 474 -22.60 -2.56 0.41
N LEU A 475 -21.99 -1.78 1.30
CA LEU A 475 -22.68 -1.07 2.37
C LEU A 475 -22.85 0.44 2.10
N GLU A 476 -22.56 0.91 0.88
CA GLU A 476 -22.58 2.36 0.54
C GLU A 476 -23.93 3.00 0.83
N ASP A 477 -25.04 2.32 0.52
CA ASP A 477 -26.42 2.79 0.73
C ASP A 477 -27.07 2.20 1.99
N VAL A 478 -26.31 1.62 2.90
CA VAL A 478 -26.79 0.90 4.08
C VAL A 478 -26.37 1.62 5.35
N ASP A 479 -27.29 1.74 6.31
CA ASP A 479 -26.98 2.25 7.64
C ASP A 479 -26.19 1.21 8.44
N VAL A 480 -24.94 1.54 8.86
CA VAL A 480 -24.04 0.67 9.64
C VAL A 480 -23.72 1.32 11.00
N MET A 481 -23.82 0.49 12.07
CA MET A 481 -23.60 0.93 13.47
C MET A 481 -22.58 0.03 14.19
#